data_b8a3266c7c5ba49ba06287ba70a7c0db
#
_entry.id   b8a3266c7c5ba49ba06287ba70a7c0db
#
_cell.length_a   1.000
_cell.length_b   1.000
_cell.length_c   1.000
_cell.angle_alpha   90.00
_cell.angle_beta   90.00
_cell.angle_gamma   90.00
#
_symmetry.space_group_name_H-M   'P 1'
#
loop_
_entity.id
_entity.type
_entity.pdbx_description
1 polymer ?
#
loop_
_entity_poly.entity_id
_entity_poly.type
_entity_poly.pdbx_seq_one_letter_code
_entity_poly.pdbx_strand_id
1 'polypeptide(L)'
;MTKRKIEYWVIPPEQDAEFVACMEEVLETYAEAYDPRSPVLCMDEQPVQLLKETRVPIAATKKHGRRVDYEYERNGTASIFMFAEPLSGFRQATARMRRTKADWAIEVAQMLDTRYADRAGVTLVCDNLNTHTKGAFYEAFEPHRARAYVKRINFCYTPKHGSWLNIAECELSCLTSQCLSDRRIGELTDLQFEIAAWSDKTNAKQRGVDWQFCIEDARMKLKRLYPKIET
;
A
#
# COMPACT_ATOMS: atom_id res chain seq x y z
N MET A 1 5.10 34.43 19.44
CA MET A 1 5.85 33.54 18.54
C MET A 1 4.90 33.03 17.48
N THR A 2 5.09 33.42 16.24
CA THR A 2 4.31 32.89 15.11
C THR A 2 4.77 31.46 14.89
N LYS A 3 3.88 30.48 15.04
CA LYS A 3 4.16 29.10 14.64
C LYS A 3 4.35 29.12 13.11
N ARG A 4 5.59 29.00 12.64
CA ARG A 4 5.85 28.79 11.22
C ARG A 4 5.21 27.48 10.83
N LYS A 5 4.27 27.51 9.88
CA LYS A 5 3.67 26.33 9.28
C LYS A 5 4.80 25.59 8.54
N ILE A 6 5.02 24.32 8.89
CA ILE A 6 5.94 23.46 8.16
C ILE A 6 5.11 22.76 7.09
N GLU A 7 5.52 22.89 5.84
CA GLU A 7 4.95 22.16 4.70
C GLU A 7 6.00 21.19 4.17
N TYR A 8 5.59 19.96 3.94
CA TYR A 8 6.45 18.93 3.36
C TYR A 8 6.20 18.88 1.85
N TRP A 9 7.26 18.86 1.06
CA TRP A 9 7.13 18.61 -0.37
C TRP A 9 7.04 17.10 -0.63
N VAL A 10 6.18 16.73 -1.59
CA VAL A 10 5.95 15.34 -2.03
C VAL A 10 6.60 15.04 -3.39
N ILE A 11 7.13 16.07 -4.05
CA ILE A 11 7.84 15.98 -5.33
C ILE A 11 9.16 16.72 -5.14
N PRO A 12 10.32 16.15 -5.51
CA PRO A 12 11.62 16.80 -5.38
C PRO A 12 11.61 18.24 -5.93
N PRO A 13 12.21 19.22 -5.22
CA PRO A 13 12.22 20.61 -5.69
C PRO A 13 13.20 20.84 -6.84
N GLU A 14 14.22 20.00 -6.99
CA GLU A 14 15.32 20.12 -7.96
C GLU A 14 15.31 18.94 -8.95
N GLN A 15 16.23 19.01 -9.91
CA GLN A 15 16.47 17.93 -10.88
C GLN A 15 16.88 16.65 -10.15
N ASP A 16 16.29 15.52 -10.54
CA ASP A 16 16.58 14.22 -9.95
C ASP A 16 16.39 13.12 -11.02
N ALA A 17 17.51 12.71 -11.61
CA ALA A 17 17.50 11.70 -12.67
C ALA A 17 17.01 10.34 -12.20
N GLU A 18 17.33 9.95 -10.97
CA GLU A 18 16.89 8.68 -10.38
C GLU A 18 15.40 8.69 -10.11
N PHE A 19 14.87 9.81 -9.58
CA PHE A 19 13.43 9.99 -9.44
C PHE A 19 12.70 9.84 -10.78
N VAL A 20 13.21 10.50 -11.83
CA VAL A 20 12.60 10.46 -13.15
C VAL A 20 12.62 9.04 -13.73
N ALA A 21 13.76 8.34 -13.63
CA ALA A 21 13.88 6.98 -14.14
C ALA A 21 12.88 6.02 -13.46
N CYS A 22 12.83 6.01 -12.12
CA CYS A 22 11.87 5.17 -11.38
C CYS A 22 10.41 5.59 -11.65
N MET A 23 10.13 6.90 -11.77
CA MET A 23 8.78 7.39 -12.05
C MET A 23 8.31 6.92 -13.43
N GLU A 24 9.14 7.06 -14.47
CA GLU A 24 8.77 6.62 -15.83
C GLU A 24 8.57 5.10 -15.88
N GLU A 25 9.39 4.29 -15.19
CA GLU A 25 9.22 2.84 -15.08
C GLU A 25 7.85 2.46 -14.48
N VAL A 26 7.42 3.16 -13.41
CA VAL A 26 6.09 2.94 -12.82
C VAL A 26 4.98 3.34 -13.79
N LEU A 27 5.12 4.48 -14.48
CA LEU A 27 4.11 4.95 -15.44
C LEU A 27 4.01 4.04 -16.67
N GLU A 28 5.14 3.50 -17.16
CA GLU A 28 5.16 2.47 -18.22
C GLU A 28 4.42 1.22 -17.76
N THR A 29 4.70 0.75 -16.54
CA THR A 29 4.03 -0.41 -15.94
C THR A 29 2.50 -0.22 -15.86
N TYR A 30 2.03 0.97 -15.55
CA TYR A 30 0.59 1.26 -15.50
C TYR A 30 -0.06 1.46 -16.88
N ALA A 31 0.73 1.79 -17.90
CA ALA A 31 0.28 1.92 -19.28
C ALA A 31 0.18 0.56 -20.01
N GLU A 32 0.77 -0.49 -19.44
CA GLU A 32 0.70 -1.83 -20.03
C GLU A 32 -0.74 -2.37 -20.09
N ALA A 33 -1.05 -3.06 -21.17
CA ALA A 33 -2.32 -3.78 -21.27
C ALA A 33 -2.40 -4.90 -20.23
N TYR A 34 -3.60 -5.14 -19.70
CA TYR A 34 -3.78 -6.21 -18.71
C TYR A 34 -3.36 -7.59 -19.24
N ASP A 35 -2.34 -8.19 -18.63
CA ASP A 35 -1.97 -9.59 -18.84
C ASP A 35 -2.32 -10.42 -17.59
N PRO A 36 -3.35 -11.26 -17.65
CA PRO A 36 -3.75 -12.10 -16.52
C PRO A 36 -2.66 -13.12 -16.10
N ARG A 37 -1.65 -13.39 -16.94
CA ARG A 37 -0.56 -14.33 -16.63
C ARG A 37 0.56 -13.66 -15.82
N SER A 38 0.67 -12.33 -15.92
CA SER A 38 1.65 -11.50 -15.23
C SER A 38 1.03 -10.17 -14.80
N PRO A 39 0.03 -10.18 -13.89
CA PRO A 39 -0.67 -8.97 -13.50
C PRO A 39 0.24 -8.01 -12.73
N VAL A 40 -0.12 -6.72 -12.80
CA VAL A 40 0.49 -5.67 -11.97
C VAL A 40 -0.19 -5.68 -10.61
N LEU A 41 0.60 -5.80 -9.56
CA LEU A 41 0.17 -5.81 -8.16
C LEU A 41 0.86 -4.65 -7.43
N CYS A 42 0.10 -3.72 -6.90
CA CYS A 42 0.61 -2.64 -6.05
C CYS A 42 0.54 -3.06 -4.58
N MET A 43 1.55 -2.74 -3.80
CA MET A 43 1.62 -3.10 -2.39
C MET A 43 2.15 -1.94 -1.57
N ASP A 44 1.54 -1.73 -0.39
CA ASP A 44 2.00 -0.74 0.60
C ASP A 44 1.57 -1.12 2.01
N GLU A 45 2.13 -0.45 3.02
CA GLU A 45 1.90 -0.72 4.43
C GLU A 45 1.47 0.53 5.20
N GLN A 46 0.54 0.35 6.15
CA GLN A 46 0.11 1.41 7.04
C GLN A 46 0.12 0.96 8.50
N PRO A 47 0.82 1.66 9.42
CA PRO A 47 0.71 1.41 10.85
C PRO A 47 -0.63 1.90 11.38
N VAL A 48 -1.23 1.11 12.29
CA VAL A 48 -2.49 1.43 12.97
C VAL A 48 -2.32 1.23 14.47
N GLN A 49 -2.68 2.25 15.24
CA GLN A 49 -2.71 2.16 16.71
C GLN A 49 -3.93 1.36 17.14
N LEU A 50 -3.72 0.28 17.88
CA LEU A 50 -4.79 -0.47 18.53
C LEU A 50 -5.24 0.28 19.79
N LEU A 51 -6.54 0.58 19.87
CA LEU A 51 -7.14 1.39 20.94
C LEU A 51 -8.33 0.64 21.55
N LYS A 52 -8.26 0.36 22.85
CA LYS A 52 -9.36 -0.21 23.62
C LYS A 52 -10.23 0.88 24.25
N GLU A 53 -11.52 0.62 24.30
CA GLU A 53 -12.44 1.44 25.09
C GLU A 53 -12.25 1.13 26.59
N THR A 54 -12.12 2.17 27.40
CA THR A 54 -12.05 2.04 28.85
C THR A 54 -13.43 1.82 29.48
N ARG A 55 -14.48 2.25 28.78
CA ARG A 55 -15.89 2.11 29.19
C ARG A 55 -16.74 1.66 28.01
N VAL A 56 -17.83 0.97 28.31
CA VAL A 56 -18.79 0.55 27.28
C VAL A 56 -19.42 1.78 26.60
N PRO A 57 -19.29 1.93 25.26
CA PRO A 57 -19.90 3.02 24.55
C PRO A 57 -21.43 3.02 24.66
N ILE A 58 -22.03 4.23 24.72
CA ILE A 58 -23.48 4.38 24.69
C ILE A 58 -23.94 4.34 23.24
N ALA A 59 -24.82 3.41 22.92
CA ALA A 59 -25.33 3.23 21.56
C ALA A 59 -26.07 4.49 21.06
N ALA A 60 -26.04 4.69 19.73
CA ALA A 60 -26.81 5.74 19.09
C ALA A 60 -28.32 5.53 19.27
N THR A 61 -29.07 6.62 19.42
CA THR A 61 -30.51 6.63 19.44
C THR A 61 -31.03 7.53 18.31
N LYS A 62 -32.37 7.58 18.12
CA LYS A 62 -32.95 8.51 17.11
C LYS A 62 -32.63 9.99 17.38
N LYS A 63 -32.34 10.37 18.65
CA LYS A 63 -32.09 11.77 19.05
C LYS A 63 -30.62 12.09 19.27
N HIS A 64 -29.75 11.10 19.47
CA HIS A 64 -28.34 11.29 19.82
C HIS A 64 -27.47 10.29 19.08
N GLY A 65 -26.33 10.73 18.55
CA GLY A 65 -25.28 9.87 18.01
C GLY A 65 -24.68 8.95 19.09
N ARG A 66 -23.92 7.94 18.66
CA ARG A 66 -23.11 7.09 19.55
C ARG A 66 -22.20 7.99 20.39
N ARG A 67 -22.09 7.70 21.69
CA ARG A 67 -21.20 8.40 22.61
C ARG A 67 -20.16 7.44 23.15
N VAL A 68 -18.89 7.85 23.06
CA VAL A 68 -17.73 7.12 23.56
C VAL A 68 -17.04 7.96 24.63
N ASP A 69 -16.36 7.33 25.56
CA ASP A 69 -15.51 8.05 26.51
C ASP A 69 -14.34 8.68 25.74
N TYR A 70 -13.84 9.82 26.17
CA TYR A 70 -12.64 10.42 25.61
C TYR A 70 -11.36 9.65 26.00
N GLU A 71 -11.40 8.92 27.12
CA GLU A 71 -10.32 8.05 27.57
C GLU A 71 -10.25 6.77 26.71
N TYR A 72 -9.06 6.28 26.48
CA TYR A 72 -8.78 5.02 25.78
C TYR A 72 -7.51 4.38 26.30
N GLU A 73 -7.38 3.08 26.16
CA GLU A 73 -6.19 2.32 26.44
C GLU A 73 -5.46 1.97 25.13
N ARG A 74 -4.14 2.23 25.07
CA ARG A 74 -3.31 1.82 23.95
C ARG A 74 -2.93 0.35 24.10
N ASN A 75 -3.29 -0.47 23.11
CA ASN A 75 -3.03 -1.91 23.08
C ASN A 75 -2.02 -2.30 21.99
N GLY A 76 -1.00 -1.46 21.79
CA GLY A 76 0.04 -1.70 20.79
C GLY A 76 -0.27 -1.10 19.43
N THR A 77 0.54 -1.48 18.45
CA THR A 77 0.44 -1.03 17.06
C THR A 77 0.42 -2.24 16.16
N ALA A 78 -0.50 -2.30 15.21
CA ALA A 78 -0.50 -3.26 14.12
C ALA A 78 -0.05 -2.56 12.82
N SER A 79 0.32 -3.34 11.81
CA SER A 79 0.56 -2.87 10.46
C SER A 79 -0.38 -3.57 9.50
N ILE A 80 -1.07 -2.79 8.68
CA ILE A 80 -1.89 -3.27 7.57
C ILE A 80 -1.00 -3.39 6.34
N PHE A 81 -1.12 -4.51 5.64
CA PHE A 81 -0.51 -4.77 4.34
C PHE A 81 -1.62 -4.72 3.30
N MET A 82 -1.53 -3.77 2.37
CA MET A 82 -2.50 -3.60 1.29
C MET A 82 -1.93 -4.11 -0.01
N PHE A 83 -2.68 -4.98 -0.67
CA PHE A 83 -2.44 -5.39 -2.04
C PHE A 83 -3.57 -4.92 -2.92
N ALA A 84 -3.25 -4.33 -4.07
CA ALA A 84 -4.20 -3.87 -5.05
C ALA A 84 -3.75 -4.29 -6.46
N GLU A 85 -4.64 -4.93 -7.21
CA GLU A 85 -4.45 -5.22 -8.63
C GLU A 85 -5.31 -4.22 -9.42
N PRO A 86 -4.70 -3.13 -9.94
CA PRO A 86 -5.46 -1.97 -10.41
C PRO A 86 -6.48 -2.30 -11.49
N LEU A 87 -6.05 -3.02 -12.53
CA LEU A 87 -6.90 -3.27 -13.70
C LEU A 87 -7.99 -4.32 -13.45
N SER A 88 -7.76 -5.30 -12.55
CA SER A 88 -8.80 -6.27 -12.18
C SER A 88 -9.78 -5.76 -11.14
N GLY A 89 -9.43 -4.68 -10.45
CA GLY A 89 -10.23 -4.16 -9.35
C GLY A 89 -10.18 -5.00 -8.08
N PHE A 90 -9.16 -5.83 -7.91
CA PHE A 90 -8.96 -6.63 -6.70
C PHE A 90 -8.18 -5.88 -5.62
N ARG A 91 -8.60 -6.04 -4.37
CA ARG A 91 -7.90 -5.56 -3.16
C ARG A 91 -7.87 -6.66 -2.12
N GLN A 92 -6.77 -6.71 -1.37
CA GLN A 92 -6.66 -7.52 -0.17
C GLN A 92 -5.90 -6.74 0.89
N ALA A 93 -6.50 -6.61 2.06
CA ALA A 93 -5.85 -6.05 3.24
C ALA A 93 -5.68 -7.14 4.29
N THR A 94 -4.48 -7.26 4.83
CA THR A 94 -4.14 -8.13 5.97
C THR A 94 -3.52 -7.28 7.08
N ALA A 95 -3.42 -7.81 8.31
CA ALA A 95 -2.79 -7.08 9.40
C ALA A 95 -1.94 -8.01 10.27
N ARG A 96 -0.79 -7.48 10.73
CA ARG A 96 0.16 -8.13 11.65
C ARG A 96 0.58 -7.18 12.76
N MET A 97 1.05 -7.72 13.87
CA MET A 97 1.62 -6.91 14.96
C MET A 97 2.97 -6.28 14.60
N ARG A 98 3.64 -6.76 13.55
CA ARG A 98 4.95 -6.28 13.10
C ARG A 98 4.98 -6.15 11.59
N ARG A 99 5.97 -5.38 11.08
CA ARG A 99 6.29 -5.22 9.67
C ARG A 99 7.79 -5.38 9.43
N THR A 100 8.31 -6.53 9.80
CA THR A 100 9.70 -6.87 9.51
C THR A 100 9.84 -7.28 8.04
N LYS A 101 11.07 -7.39 7.56
CA LYS A 101 11.36 -7.96 6.24
C LYS A 101 10.71 -9.34 6.04
N ALA A 102 10.78 -10.18 7.07
CA ALA A 102 10.15 -11.50 7.06
C ALA A 102 8.62 -11.40 6.98
N ASP A 103 7.99 -10.49 7.75
CA ASP A 103 6.54 -10.29 7.68
C ASP A 103 6.11 -9.87 6.28
N TRP A 104 6.80 -8.91 5.67
CA TRP A 104 6.56 -8.48 4.31
C TRP A 104 6.70 -9.62 3.29
N ALA A 105 7.80 -10.37 3.35
CA ALA A 105 8.05 -11.49 2.45
C ALA A 105 6.99 -12.58 2.57
N ILE A 106 6.49 -12.85 3.79
CA ILE A 106 5.41 -13.81 4.04
C ILE A 106 4.10 -13.34 3.41
N GLU A 107 3.75 -12.06 3.54
CA GLU A 107 2.53 -11.50 2.93
C GLU A 107 2.58 -11.61 1.39
N VAL A 108 3.70 -11.22 0.78
CA VAL A 108 3.89 -11.34 -0.68
C VAL A 108 3.85 -12.81 -1.12
N ALA A 109 4.53 -13.70 -0.38
CA ALA A 109 4.52 -15.12 -0.68
C ALA A 109 3.11 -15.72 -0.59
N GLN A 110 2.32 -15.30 0.40
CA GLN A 110 0.92 -15.74 0.54
C GLN A 110 0.08 -15.33 -0.68
N MET A 111 0.26 -14.13 -1.21
CA MET A 111 -0.40 -13.71 -2.45
C MET A 111 -0.01 -14.61 -3.62
N LEU A 112 1.29 -14.92 -3.76
CA LEU A 112 1.79 -15.81 -4.82
C LEU A 112 1.31 -17.25 -4.68
N ASP A 113 1.12 -17.75 -3.47
CA ASP A 113 0.69 -19.13 -3.19
C ASP A 113 -0.84 -19.31 -3.26
N THR A 114 -1.60 -18.20 -3.17
CA THR A 114 -3.07 -18.23 -3.19
C THR A 114 -3.61 -17.68 -4.51
N ARG A 115 -3.84 -16.37 -4.57
CA ARG A 115 -4.47 -15.71 -5.72
C ARG A 115 -3.70 -15.88 -7.03
N TYR A 116 -2.37 -15.88 -6.95
CA TYR A 116 -1.49 -15.97 -8.12
C TYR A 116 -0.79 -17.33 -8.24
N ALA A 117 -1.31 -18.38 -7.62
CA ALA A 117 -0.68 -19.70 -7.59
C ALA A 117 -0.45 -20.29 -9.01
N ASP A 118 -1.38 -20.04 -9.90
CA ASP A 118 -1.38 -20.51 -11.30
C ASP A 118 -0.77 -19.50 -12.28
N ARG A 119 -0.23 -18.38 -11.80
CA ARG A 119 0.38 -17.34 -12.65
C ARG A 119 1.88 -17.54 -12.81
N ALA A 120 2.39 -17.15 -13.97
CA ALA A 120 3.83 -17.19 -14.24
C ALA A 120 4.62 -16.29 -13.29
N GLY A 121 4.10 -15.10 -13.00
CA GLY A 121 4.66 -14.13 -12.10
C GLY A 121 3.73 -12.94 -11.88
N VAL A 122 4.25 -11.94 -11.19
CA VAL A 122 3.57 -10.64 -10.97
C VAL A 122 4.59 -9.53 -11.14
N THR A 123 4.17 -8.37 -11.63
CA THR A 123 4.93 -7.13 -11.49
C THR A 123 4.49 -6.46 -10.21
N LEU A 124 5.39 -6.36 -9.22
CA LEU A 124 5.11 -5.81 -7.90
C LEU A 124 5.57 -4.36 -7.82
N VAL A 125 4.61 -3.44 -7.82
CA VAL A 125 4.86 -2.02 -7.57
C VAL A 125 4.84 -1.79 -6.06
N CYS A 126 5.96 -1.34 -5.50
CA CYS A 126 6.09 -1.03 -4.08
C CYS A 126 7.13 0.09 -3.86
N ASP A 127 7.18 0.65 -2.64
CA ASP A 127 8.23 1.59 -2.30
C ASP A 127 9.60 0.89 -2.13
N ASN A 128 10.67 1.66 -2.25
CA ASN A 128 12.04 1.16 -2.14
C ASN A 128 12.53 1.19 -0.68
N LEU A 129 11.75 0.63 0.24
CA LEU A 129 12.18 0.47 1.63
C LEU A 129 13.18 -0.68 1.78
N ASN A 130 14.02 -0.60 2.81
CA ASN A 130 14.97 -1.67 3.16
C ASN A 130 14.29 -3.02 3.44
N THR A 131 13.00 -3.03 3.73
CA THR A 131 12.19 -4.23 3.97
C THR A 131 11.73 -4.88 2.67
N HIS A 132 11.58 -4.13 1.57
CA HIS A 132 11.00 -4.59 0.30
C HIS A 132 12.07 -5.07 -0.68
N THR A 133 12.85 -6.06 -0.27
CA THR A 133 13.99 -6.54 -1.05
C THR A 133 13.89 -8.05 -1.34
N LYS A 134 14.58 -8.47 -2.40
CA LYS A 134 14.74 -9.91 -2.71
C LYS A 134 15.35 -10.68 -1.52
N GLY A 135 16.21 -10.03 -0.72
CA GLY A 135 16.83 -10.59 0.48
C GLY A 135 15.83 -10.94 1.57
N ALA A 136 14.71 -10.21 1.67
CA ALA A 136 13.67 -10.46 2.66
C ALA A 136 13.09 -11.89 2.56
N PHE A 137 13.00 -12.44 1.35
CA PHE A 137 12.54 -13.83 1.16
C PHE A 137 13.52 -14.85 1.74
N TYR A 138 14.83 -14.58 1.69
CA TYR A 138 15.85 -15.46 2.27
C TYR A 138 15.93 -15.33 3.79
N GLU A 139 15.40 -14.26 4.38
CA GLU A 139 15.23 -14.14 5.82
C GLU A 139 13.97 -14.87 6.33
N ALA A 140 12.97 -15.09 5.44
CA ALA A 140 11.68 -15.68 5.80
C ALA A 140 11.55 -17.17 5.40
N PHE A 141 12.28 -17.64 4.39
CA PHE A 141 12.10 -18.97 3.80
C PHE A 141 13.44 -19.65 3.54
N GLU A 142 13.40 -20.99 3.48
CA GLU A 142 14.54 -21.78 3.01
C GLU A 142 14.99 -21.33 1.60
N PRO A 143 16.32 -21.38 1.28
CA PRO A 143 16.90 -20.80 0.08
C PRO A 143 16.24 -21.22 -1.23
N HIS A 144 15.86 -22.48 -1.34
CA HIS A 144 15.18 -22.99 -2.55
C HIS A 144 13.80 -22.35 -2.73
N ARG A 145 13.03 -22.26 -1.66
CA ARG A 145 11.69 -21.65 -1.66
C ARG A 145 11.76 -20.14 -1.88
N ALA A 146 12.70 -19.47 -1.19
CA ALA A 146 12.97 -18.05 -1.37
C ALA A 146 13.27 -17.72 -2.86
N ARG A 147 14.13 -18.53 -3.49
CA ARG A 147 14.49 -18.37 -4.90
C ARG A 147 13.30 -18.56 -5.82
N ALA A 148 12.41 -19.51 -5.52
CA ALA A 148 11.21 -19.77 -6.30
C ALA A 148 10.27 -18.55 -6.29
N TYR A 149 10.05 -17.91 -5.14
CA TYR A 149 9.26 -16.67 -5.04
C TYR A 149 9.91 -15.52 -5.80
N VAL A 150 11.20 -15.25 -5.55
CA VAL A 150 11.93 -14.14 -6.18
C VAL A 150 11.92 -14.23 -7.72
N LYS A 151 11.93 -15.44 -8.29
CA LYS A 151 11.84 -15.63 -9.74
C LYS A 151 10.47 -15.25 -10.33
N ARG A 152 9.43 -15.23 -9.51
CA ARG A 152 8.06 -14.91 -9.94
C ARG A 152 7.71 -13.44 -9.78
N ILE A 153 8.63 -12.61 -9.24
CA ILE A 153 8.38 -11.20 -8.98
C ILE A 153 9.27 -10.34 -9.87
N ASN A 154 8.65 -9.54 -10.71
CA ASN A 154 9.28 -8.39 -11.33
C ASN A 154 9.07 -7.18 -10.43
N PHE A 155 10.15 -6.66 -9.81
CA PHE A 155 10.07 -5.53 -8.90
C PHE A 155 10.07 -4.22 -9.70
N CYS A 156 9.08 -3.38 -9.46
CA CYS A 156 8.97 -2.02 -9.94
C CYS A 156 8.90 -1.09 -8.73
N TYR A 157 9.97 -0.34 -8.45
CA TYR A 157 10.05 0.50 -7.27
C TYR A 157 9.59 1.92 -7.55
N THR A 158 8.74 2.47 -6.68
CA THR A 158 8.45 3.89 -6.73
C THR A 158 9.67 4.70 -6.31
N PRO A 159 9.88 5.90 -6.87
CA PRO A 159 11.00 6.75 -6.48
C PRO A 159 10.85 7.22 -5.04
N LYS A 160 11.97 7.56 -4.40
CA LYS A 160 11.95 8.21 -3.09
C LYS A 160 11.14 9.49 -3.17
N HIS A 161 10.20 9.71 -2.24
CA HIS A 161 9.21 10.79 -2.27
C HIS A 161 8.20 10.71 -3.44
N GLY A 162 8.03 9.53 -4.02
CA GLY A 162 7.08 9.25 -5.09
C GLY A 162 5.94 8.32 -4.68
N SER A 163 5.60 8.24 -3.38
CA SER A 163 4.55 7.36 -2.86
C SER A 163 3.19 7.58 -3.54
N TRP A 164 2.90 8.81 -3.98
CA TRP A 164 1.71 9.14 -4.76
C TRP A 164 1.55 8.35 -6.07
N LEU A 165 2.63 7.73 -6.58
CA LEU A 165 2.60 6.81 -7.72
C LEU A 165 2.12 5.40 -7.31
N ASN A 166 2.13 5.07 -6.02
CA ASN A 166 1.70 3.76 -5.55
C ASN A 166 0.18 3.72 -5.36
N ILE A 167 -0.53 2.99 -6.21
CA ILE A 167 -1.99 2.85 -6.12
C ILE A 167 -2.42 2.23 -4.77
N ALA A 168 -1.60 1.37 -4.16
CA ALA A 168 -1.91 0.80 -2.85
C ALA A 168 -2.02 1.86 -1.74
N GLU A 169 -1.30 3.00 -1.83
CA GLU A 169 -1.44 4.13 -0.90
C GLU A 169 -2.85 4.75 -1.00
N CYS A 170 -3.37 4.91 -2.22
CA CYS A 170 -4.74 5.38 -2.42
C CYS A 170 -5.77 4.42 -1.79
N GLU A 171 -5.56 3.12 -1.94
CA GLU A 171 -6.44 2.10 -1.37
C GLU A 171 -6.35 2.04 0.16
N LEU A 172 -5.18 2.26 0.76
CA LEU A 172 -5.02 2.43 2.22
C LEU A 172 -5.78 3.66 2.71
N SER A 173 -5.75 4.76 1.98
CA SER A 173 -6.54 5.96 2.28
C SER A 173 -8.05 5.68 2.22
N CYS A 174 -8.50 4.93 1.21
CA CYS A 174 -9.89 4.48 1.09
C CYS A 174 -10.29 3.57 2.26
N LEU A 175 -9.47 2.58 2.60
CA LEU A 175 -9.68 1.70 3.75
C LEU A 175 -9.80 2.51 5.04
N THR A 176 -8.87 3.43 5.26
CA THR A 176 -8.87 4.29 6.45
C THR A 176 -10.16 5.09 6.55
N SER A 177 -10.56 5.77 5.49
CA SER A 177 -11.75 6.63 5.48
C SER A 177 -13.06 5.84 5.61
N GLN A 178 -13.15 4.65 5.01
CA GLN A 178 -14.39 3.87 4.93
C GLN A 178 -14.57 2.84 6.05
N CYS A 179 -13.46 2.40 6.66
CA CYS A 179 -13.47 1.30 7.63
C CYS A 179 -12.91 1.69 8.98
N LEU A 180 -11.84 2.48 9.04
CA LEU A 180 -11.09 2.72 10.29
C LEU A 180 -11.38 4.07 10.94
N SER A 181 -11.75 5.08 10.16
CA SER A 181 -12.00 6.43 10.69
C SER A 181 -13.05 6.44 11.78
N ASP A 182 -12.79 7.23 12.85
CA ASP A 182 -13.66 7.40 14.02
C ASP A 182 -13.98 6.11 14.78
N ARG A 183 -13.14 5.08 14.61
CA ARG A 183 -13.28 3.79 15.30
C ARG A 183 -12.06 3.51 16.18
N ARG A 184 -12.35 2.90 17.32
CA ARG A 184 -11.33 2.30 18.19
C ARG A 184 -11.42 0.80 18.03
N ILE A 185 -10.35 0.20 17.52
CA ILE A 185 -10.22 -1.25 17.36
C ILE A 185 -9.08 -1.69 18.29
N GLY A 186 -9.43 -2.46 19.31
CA GLY A 186 -8.50 -2.80 20.40
C GLY A 186 -7.69 -4.04 20.17
N GLU A 187 -8.17 -4.96 19.33
CA GLU A 187 -7.54 -6.26 19.12
C GLU A 187 -7.14 -6.46 17.65
N LEU A 188 -6.03 -7.17 17.42
CA LEU A 188 -5.59 -7.51 16.07
C LEU A 188 -6.62 -8.34 15.31
N THR A 189 -7.26 -9.28 15.98
CA THR A 189 -8.30 -10.14 15.37
C THR A 189 -9.51 -9.34 14.90
N ASP A 190 -9.93 -8.34 15.65
CA ASP A 190 -11.02 -7.45 15.26
C ASP A 190 -10.61 -6.59 14.05
N LEU A 191 -9.38 -6.08 14.05
CA LEU A 191 -8.84 -5.36 12.90
C LEU A 191 -8.81 -6.23 11.65
N GLN A 192 -8.30 -7.46 11.77
CA GLN A 192 -8.24 -8.42 10.65
C GLN A 192 -9.64 -8.72 10.08
N PHE A 193 -10.62 -8.94 10.96
CA PHE A 193 -12.01 -9.17 10.55
C PHE A 193 -12.60 -7.99 9.77
N GLU A 194 -12.44 -6.78 10.28
CA GLU A 194 -13.00 -5.57 9.68
C GLU A 194 -12.37 -5.23 8.32
N ILE A 195 -11.04 -5.35 8.20
CA ILE A 195 -10.35 -5.06 6.93
C ILE A 195 -10.62 -6.15 5.89
N ALA A 196 -10.80 -7.41 6.29
CA ALA A 196 -11.22 -8.49 5.40
C ALA A 196 -12.63 -8.24 4.87
N ALA A 197 -13.59 -7.89 5.73
CA ALA A 197 -14.96 -7.55 5.34
C ALA A 197 -15.01 -6.33 4.40
N TRP A 198 -14.14 -5.33 4.62
CA TRP A 198 -14.00 -4.19 3.70
C TRP A 198 -13.46 -4.64 2.34
N SER A 199 -12.44 -5.49 2.32
CA SER A 199 -11.86 -6.04 1.09
C SER A 199 -12.91 -6.80 0.27
N ASP A 200 -13.67 -7.69 0.91
CA ASP A 200 -14.74 -8.47 0.27
C ASP A 200 -15.83 -7.56 -0.33
N LYS A 201 -16.29 -6.58 0.44
CA LYS A 201 -17.29 -5.60 -0.01
C LYS A 201 -16.78 -4.75 -1.18
N THR A 202 -15.50 -4.40 -1.20
CA THR A 202 -14.89 -3.60 -2.25
C THR A 202 -14.71 -4.44 -3.50
N ASN A 203 -14.22 -5.67 -3.36
CA ASN A 203 -14.03 -6.62 -4.46
C ASN A 203 -15.36 -7.00 -5.16
N ALA A 204 -16.47 -7.08 -4.40
CA ALA A 204 -17.79 -7.35 -4.98
C ALA A 204 -18.21 -6.27 -6.01
N LYS A 205 -17.63 -5.08 -5.99
CA LYS A 205 -17.91 -4.00 -6.94
C LYS A 205 -17.02 -4.04 -8.19
N GLN A 206 -15.93 -4.80 -8.17
CA GLN A 206 -14.94 -4.96 -9.25
C GLN A 206 -14.54 -3.64 -9.94
N ARG A 207 -14.27 -2.61 -9.14
CA ARG A 207 -13.85 -1.30 -9.67
C ARG A 207 -12.36 -1.29 -9.91
N GLY A 208 -11.95 -1.36 -11.16
CA GLY A 208 -10.58 -1.10 -11.59
C GLY A 208 -10.17 0.35 -11.36
N VAL A 209 -8.87 0.58 -11.38
CA VAL A 209 -8.28 1.92 -11.38
C VAL A 209 -7.87 2.24 -12.80
N ASP A 210 -8.43 3.33 -13.34
CA ASP A 210 -8.04 3.88 -14.63
C ASP A 210 -7.00 4.98 -14.38
N TRP A 211 -5.73 4.64 -14.47
CA TRP A 211 -4.63 5.55 -14.21
C TRP A 211 -4.42 6.47 -15.42
N GLN A 212 -4.60 7.77 -15.23
CA GLN A 212 -4.62 8.76 -16.31
C GLN A 212 -3.29 9.50 -16.52
N PHE A 213 -2.44 9.57 -15.48
CA PHE A 213 -1.19 10.31 -15.55
C PHE A 213 -0.12 9.48 -16.28
N CYS A 214 0.26 9.92 -17.48
CA CYS A 214 1.22 9.22 -18.34
C CYS A 214 2.60 9.89 -18.37
N ILE A 215 3.55 9.28 -19.08
CA ILE A 215 4.93 9.80 -19.22
C ILE A 215 4.94 11.16 -19.88
N GLU A 216 4.10 11.38 -20.90
CA GLU A 216 3.99 12.66 -21.60
C GLU A 216 3.53 13.76 -20.63
N ASP A 217 2.57 13.45 -19.78
CA ASP A 217 2.14 14.34 -18.70
C ASP A 217 3.28 14.67 -17.73
N ALA A 218 4.05 13.67 -17.33
CA ALA A 218 5.18 13.83 -16.43
C ALA A 218 6.24 14.74 -17.04
N ARG A 219 6.60 14.51 -18.31
CA ARG A 219 7.57 15.33 -19.06
C ARG A 219 7.14 16.78 -19.21
N MET A 220 5.84 17.02 -19.36
CA MET A 220 5.30 18.38 -19.42
C MET A 220 5.18 19.03 -18.04
N LYS A 221 4.48 18.36 -17.10
CA LYS A 221 4.08 18.94 -15.81
C LYS A 221 5.24 18.98 -14.80
N LEU A 222 6.16 18.00 -14.89
CA LEU A 222 7.31 17.82 -14.00
C LEU A 222 8.65 18.13 -14.69
N LYS A 223 8.64 18.90 -15.76
CA LYS A 223 9.84 19.25 -16.57
C LYS A 223 11.06 19.67 -15.75
N ARG A 224 10.85 20.29 -14.56
CA ARG A 224 11.92 20.73 -13.69
C ARG A 224 12.76 19.60 -13.09
N LEU A 225 12.20 18.37 -13.01
CA LEU A 225 12.89 17.20 -12.47
C LEU A 225 13.84 16.56 -13.46
N TYR A 226 13.58 16.76 -14.74
CA TYR A 226 14.39 16.19 -15.81
C TYR A 226 15.73 16.93 -15.92
N PRO A 227 16.87 16.21 -15.92
CA PRO A 227 18.17 16.81 -16.09
C PRO A 227 18.27 17.57 -17.39
N LYS A 228 18.89 18.75 -17.35
CA LYS A 228 19.23 19.49 -18.56
C LYS A 228 20.52 18.89 -19.14
N ILE A 229 20.46 18.46 -20.41
CA ILE A 229 21.64 18.03 -21.14
C ILE A 229 22.34 19.30 -21.62
N GLU A 230 23.52 19.60 -21.07
CA GLU A 230 24.38 20.64 -21.61
C GLU A 230 25.01 20.08 -22.89
N THR A 231 24.62 20.63 -24.03
CA THR A 231 25.19 20.35 -25.37
C THR A 231 26.33 21.30 -25.65
#